data_06b47de361a7b675375dbf3ca015e5dd
#
_entry.id   06b47de361a7b675375dbf3ca015e5dd
#
_cell.length_a   1.000
_cell.length_b   1.000
_cell.length_c   1.000
_cell.angle_alpha   90.00
_cell.angle_beta   90.00
_cell.angle_gamma   90.00
#
_symmetry.space_group_name_H-M   'P 1'
#
loop_
_entity.id
_entity.type
_entity.pdbx_description
1 polymer ?
#
loop_
_entity_poly.entity_id
_entity_poly.type
_entity_poly.pdbx_seq_one_letter_code
_entity_poly.pdbx_strand_id
1 'polypeptide(L)'
;MNYLDSHCHINDESYLEDLDEVLDRMLLNKVTRAMLVCVSLDDYKRTLNIKKEGIEFKKAIGVYPEYTDMSDETFDEYVSLMEKCDAIGEIGLDYHWYKDTKDKQIELFIRQIEIANKLNKPVIIHAREALGDTYNILKQHPCKAVLHCYSGSYELAKEFIKLGYYISIGGPVTFKNAKEPLEVARNIPLDKLLIETDSPYLTPVPNRGKRNEPSNVVYTAKKIMEIREIDEAGFLDQINKNYDNLFNI
;
A
#
# COMPACT_ATOMS: atom_id res chain seq x y z
N MET A 1 -14.93 -11.38 -12.58
CA MET A 1 -14.29 -10.90 -11.35
C MET A 1 -13.11 -10.03 -11.73
N ASN A 2 -12.81 -9.02 -10.93
CA ASN A 2 -11.84 -8.00 -11.28
C ASN A 2 -10.71 -7.98 -10.26
N TYR A 3 -9.51 -7.68 -10.73
CA TYR A 3 -8.36 -7.41 -9.89
C TYR A 3 -8.44 -6.02 -9.28
N LEU A 4 -7.74 -5.82 -8.19
CA LEU A 4 -7.50 -4.52 -7.57
C LEU A 4 -6.01 -4.35 -7.25
N ASP A 5 -5.57 -3.10 -7.16
CA ASP A 5 -4.25 -2.72 -6.68
C ASP A 5 -4.40 -1.89 -5.42
N SER A 6 -4.02 -2.45 -4.26
CA SER A 6 -4.24 -1.77 -2.98
C SER A 6 -3.22 -0.68 -2.66
N HIS A 7 -2.19 -0.50 -3.50
CA HIS A 7 -1.17 0.53 -3.33
C HIS A 7 -0.41 0.80 -4.63
N CYS A 8 -0.60 1.96 -5.22
CA CYS A 8 0.15 2.40 -6.40
C CYS A 8 0.34 3.93 -6.42
N HIS A 9 1.39 4.37 -7.12
CA HIS A 9 1.73 5.78 -7.32
C HIS A 9 1.64 6.17 -8.80
N ILE A 10 0.52 5.87 -9.48
CA ILE A 10 0.32 6.30 -10.89
C ILE A 10 0.17 7.81 -11.03
N ASN A 11 0.11 8.53 -9.92
CA ASN A 11 0.25 9.97 -9.79
C ASN A 11 1.72 10.45 -9.81
N ASP A 12 2.69 9.55 -9.91
CA ASP A 12 4.11 9.86 -10.09
C ASP A 12 4.38 10.48 -11.47
N GLU A 13 5.40 11.35 -11.53
CA GLU A 13 5.78 12.08 -12.75
C GLU A 13 6.14 11.16 -13.91
N SER A 14 6.63 9.96 -13.63
CA SER A 14 7.02 8.99 -14.66
C SER A 14 5.85 8.50 -15.53
N TYR A 15 4.60 8.80 -15.14
CA TYR A 15 3.41 8.44 -15.92
C TYR A 15 2.78 9.59 -16.71
N LEU A 16 3.31 10.82 -16.60
CA LEU A 16 2.69 12.00 -17.23
C LEU A 16 2.52 11.88 -18.74
N GLU A 17 3.44 11.18 -19.41
CA GLU A 17 3.43 11.08 -20.89
C GLU A 17 2.50 9.97 -21.42
N ASP A 18 2.20 8.92 -20.60
CA ASP A 18 1.46 7.74 -21.06
C ASP A 18 0.40 7.25 -20.07
N LEU A 19 -0.12 8.15 -19.23
CA LEU A 19 -1.12 7.78 -18.20
C LEU A 19 -2.37 7.12 -18.81
N ASP A 20 -2.88 7.64 -19.91
CA ASP A 20 -4.08 7.11 -20.55
C ASP A 20 -3.87 5.66 -21.02
N GLU A 21 -2.70 5.36 -21.59
CA GLU A 21 -2.32 4.01 -22.00
C GLU A 21 -2.14 3.07 -20.80
N VAL A 22 -1.61 3.57 -19.67
CA VAL A 22 -1.52 2.80 -18.41
C VAL A 22 -2.93 2.43 -17.94
N LEU A 23 -3.86 3.39 -17.93
CA LEU A 23 -5.25 3.14 -17.53
C LEU A 23 -5.97 2.18 -18.48
N ASP A 24 -5.70 2.25 -19.78
CA ASP A 24 -6.24 1.31 -20.77
C ASP A 24 -5.70 -0.12 -20.52
N ARG A 25 -4.41 -0.25 -20.18
CA ARG A 25 -3.82 -1.55 -19.80
C ARG A 25 -4.41 -2.10 -18.49
N MET A 26 -4.78 -1.26 -17.52
CA MET A 26 -5.53 -1.69 -16.34
C MET A 26 -6.85 -2.34 -16.73
N LEU A 27 -7.67 -1.68 -17.56
CA LEU A 27 -8.96 -2.23 -18.04
C LEU A 27 -8.77 -3.53 -18.81
N LEU A 28 -7.80 -3.57 -19.73
CA LEU A 28 -7.48 -4.77 -20.52
C LEU A 28 -7.15 -5.97 -19.63
N ASN A 29 -6.46 -5.74 -18.51
CA ASN A 29 -6.11 -6.75 -17.52
C ASN A 29 -7.15 -6.91 -16.39
N LYS A 30 -8.33 -6.30 -16.52
CA LYS A 30 -9.42 -6.34 -15.55
C LYS A 30 -9.04 -5.81 -14.17
N VAL A 31 -8.08 -4.88 -14.09
CA VAL A 31 -7.75 -4.15 -12.88
C VAL A 31 -8.66 -2.93 -12.82
N THR A 32 -9.73 -3.03 -12.04
CA THR A 32 -10.82 -2.02 -12.04
C THR A 32 -10.90 -1.22 -10.74
N ARG A 33 -9.99 -1.45 -9.82
CA ARG A 33 -9.89 -0.71 -8.56
C ARG A 33 -8.43 -0.44 -8.23
N ALA A 34 -8.13 0.78 -7.78
CA ALA A 34 -6.78 1.12 -7.33
C ALA A 34 -6.81 2.15 -6.19
N MET A 35 -5.88 2.00 -5.24
CA MET A 35 -5.57 3.01 -4.24
C MET A 35 -4.42 3.87 -4.73
N LEU A 36 -4.70 5.14 -5.02
CA LEU A 36 -3.71 6.15 -5.38
C LEU A 36 -3.06 6.70 -4.12
N VAL A 37 -1.79 6.39 -3.89
CA VAL A 37 -1.07 6.83 -2.71
C VAL A 37 -0.23 8.06 -3.03
N CYS A 38 -0.37 9.09 -2.20
CA CYS A 38 0.31 10.37 -2.37
C CYS A 38 1.31 10.55 -1.23
N VAL A 39 2.58 10.74 -1.56
CA VAL A 39 3.64 11.03 -0.61
C VAL A 39 4.02 12.51 -0.58
N SER A 40 3.43 13.30 -1.47
CA SER A 40 3.60 14.76 -1.53
C SER A 40 2.29 15.48 -1.89
N LEU A 41 2.26 16.80 -1.63
CA LEU A 41 1.13 17.65 -2.02
C LEU A 41 0.97 17.73 -3.56
N ASP A 42 2.07 17.63 -4.31
CA ASP A 42 2.03 17.64 -5.76
C ASP A 42 1.49 16.32 -6.32
N ASP A 43 1.82 15.18 -5.70
CA ASP A 43 1.20 13.90 -6.02
C ASP A 43 -0.32 13.97 -5.85
N TYR A 44 -0.78 14.55 -4.73
CA TYR A 44 -2.21 14.73 -4.51
C TYR A 44 -2.87 15.57 -5.59
N LYS A 45 -2.26 16.68 -5.99
CA LYS A 45 -2.79 17.54 -7.07
C LYS A 45 -2.93 16.75 -8.39
N ARG A 46 -1.95 15.90 -8.71
CA ARG A 46 -2.00 15.04 -9.92
C ARG A 46 -3.17 14.05 -9.87
N THR A 47 -3.52 13.51 -8.69
CA THR A 47 -4.66 12.58 -8.57
C THR A 47 -6.00 13.19 -8.92
N LEU A 48 -6.15 14.52 -8.87
CA LEU A 48 -7.44 15.18 -9.16
C LEU A 48 -7.88 15.00 -10.62
N ASN A 49 -6.93 14.75 -11.51
CA ASN A 49 -7.16 14.54 -12.94
C ASN A 49 -7.17 13.05 -13.34
N ILE A 50 -6.81 12.14 -12.44
CA ILE A 50 -6.79 10.69 -12.72
C ILE A 50 -8.22 10.16 -12.62
N LYS A 51 -8.77 9.81 -13.77
CA LYS A 51 -10.10 9.19 -13.90
C LYS A 51 -10.18 8.35 -15.16
N LYS A 52 -10.86 7.22 -15.09
CA LYS A 52 -11.15 6.37 -16.25
C LYS A 52 -12.46 5.65 -16.00
N GLU A 53 -13.37 5.69 -16.96
CA GLU A 53 -14.61 4.93 -16.87
C GLU A 53 -14.31 3.43 -16.73
N GLY A 54 -14.96 2.78 -15.78
CA GLY A 54 -14.71 1.36 -15.47
C GLY A 54 -13.60 1.11 -14.45
N ILE A 55 -12.94 2.15 -13.91
CA ILE A 55 -11.98 2.02 -12.80
C ILE A 55 -12.43 2.89 -11.61
N GLU A 56 -12.51 2.27 -10.44
CA GLU A 56 -12.70 2.94 -9.16
C GLU A 56 -11.34 3.33 -8.57
N PHE A 57 -11.13 4.61 -8.33
CA PHE A 57 -9.95 5.11 -7.64
C PHE A 57 -10.30 5.61 -6.25
N LYS A 58 -9.60 5.09 -5.25
CA LYS A 58 -9.52 5.66 -3.90
C LYS A 58 -8.20 6.39 -3.73
N LYS A 59 -8.12 7.29 -2.75
CA LYS A 59 -6.95 8.13 -2.52
C LYS A 59 -6.49 8.04 -1.08
N ALA A 60 -5.19 8.02 -0.90
CA ALA A 60 -4.54 8.18 0.39
C ALA A 60 -3.51 9.32 0.32
N ILE A 61 -3.37 10.07 1.40
CA ILE A 61 -2.27 11.01 1.60
C ILE A 61 -1.77 10.90 3.02
N GLY A 62 -0.46 11.00 3.17
CA GLY A 62 0.24 11.03 4.45
C GLY A 62 1.58 11.72 4.32
N VAL A 63 2.20 12.02 5.46
CA VAL A 63 3.56 12.55 5.49
C VAL A 63 4.52 11.38 5.59
N TYR A 64 5.25 11.16 4.49
CA TYR A 64 6.24 10.09 4.37
C TYR A 64 7.43 10.29 5.33
N PRO A 65 8.09 9.24 5.80
CA PRO A 65 9.21 9.31 6.75
C PRO A 65 10.39 10.24 6.38
N GLU A 66 10.50 10.62 5.11
CA GLU A 66 11.49 11.58 4.63
C GLU A 66 11.27 13.01 5.17
N TYR A 67 10.01 13.40 5.35
CA TYR A 67 9.61 14.80 5.58
C TYR A 67 9.44 15.14 7.05
N THR A 68 10.37 14.71 7.90
CA THR A 68 10.29 14.92 9.36
C THR A 68 10.53 16.36 9.81
N ASP A 69 11.04 17.23 8.96
CA ASP A 69 11.41 18.62 9.27
C ASP A 69 10.46 19.65 8.63
N MET A 70 9.22 19.24 8.27
CA MET A 70 8.25 20.19 7.72
C MET A 70 7.71 21.16 8.79
N SER A 71 7.26 22.34 8.34
CA SER A 71 6.59 23.29 9.23
C SER A 71 5.20 22.81 9.65
N ASP A 72 4.69 23.35 10.77
CA ASP A 72 3.34 23.03 11.23
C ASP A 72 2.28 23.48 10.21
N GLU A 73 2.47 24.59 9.52
CA GLU A 73 1.56 25.07 8.47
C GLU A 73 1.47 24.06 7.31
N THR A 74 2.61 23.51 6.89
CA THR A 74 2.63 22.47 5.85
C THR A 74 1.98 21.19 6.35
N PHE A 75 2.22 20.79 7.59
CA PHE A 75 1.57 19.63 8.19
C PHE A 75 0.05 19.79 8.24
N ASP A 76 -0.45 20.98 8.62
CA ASP A 76 -1.90 21.27 8.65
C ASP A 76 -2.53 21.20 7.25
N GLU A 77 -1.79 21.54 6.19
CA GLU A 77 -2.24 21.33 4.81
C GLU A 77 -2.44 19.83 4.52
N TYR A 78 -1.48 18.97 4.92
CA TYR A 78 -1.65 17.51 4.80
C TYR A 78 -2.88 17.02 5.59
N VAL A 79 -3.08 17.48 6.82
CA VAL A 79 -4.25 17.10 7.63
C VAL A 79 -5.56 17.46 6.93
N SER A 80 -5.64 18.66 6.34
CA SER A 80 -6.82 19.10 5.58
C SER A 80 -7.10 18.21 4.35
N LEU A 81 -6.06 17.61 3.76
CA LEU A 81 -6.20 16.67 2.66
C LEU A 81 -6.52 15.26 3.14
N MET A 82 -5.96 14.83 4.28
CA MET A 82 -6.31 13.56 4.93
C MET A 82 -7.82 13.45 5.19
N GLU A 83 -8.48 14.56 5.57
CA GLU A 83 -9.93 14.61 5.74
C GLU A 83 -10.70 14.27 4.47
N LYS A 84 -10.15 14.55 3.29
CA LYS A 84 -10.78 14.38 1.97
C LYS A 84 -10.45 13.04 1.30
N CYS A 85 -9.45 12.33 1.80
CA CYS A 85 -9.00 11.05 1.25
C CYS A 85 -9.73 9.87 1.89
N ASP A 86 -9.66 8.70 1.25
CA ASP A 86 -10.26 7.45 1.73
C ASP A 86 -9.40 6.77 2.81
N ALA A 87 -8.08 7.04 2.82
CA ALA A 87 -7.13 6.50 3.78
C ALA A 87 -6.06 7.55 4.12
N ILE A 88 -5.34 7.35 5.21
CA ILE A 88 -4.14 8.11 5.55
C ILE A 88 -2.91 7.24 5.26
N GLY A 89 -2.05 7.74 4.41
CA GLY A 89 -0.84 7.02 3.99
C GLY A 89 -0.25 7.62 2.70
N GLU A 90 0.96 7.38 2.50
CA GLU A 90 1.85 6.43 3.16
C GLU A 90 2.53 7.07 4.38
N ILE A 91 2.41 6.45 5.55
CA ILE A 91 3.05 6.90 6.79
C ILE A 91 3.80 5.75 7.46
N GLY A 92 4.77 6.05 8.29
CA GLY A 92 5.50 5.00 9.01
C GLY A 92 6.97 5.28 9.24
N LEU A 93 7.82 4.25 9.06
CA LEU A 93 9.23 4.31 9.40
C LEU A 93 10.12 3.77 8.26
N ASP A 94 11.15 4.53 7.89
CA ASP A 94 12.20 4.10 6.94
C ASP A 94 13.59 4.31 7.55
N TYR A 95 14.20 3.24 8.06
CA TYR A 95 15.56 3.26 8.62
C TYR A 95 16.63 2.90 7.59
N HIS A 96 16.23 2.54 6.37
CA HIS A 96 17.17 2.29 5.29
C HIS A 96 17.73 3.59 4.72
N TRP A 97 16.84 4.55 4.43
CA TRP A 97 17.23 5.81 3.81
C TRP A 97 17.38 6.96 4.81
N TYR A 98 16.60 6.98 5.91
CA TYR A 98 16.46 8.13 6.80
C TYR A 98 16.73 7.76 8.27
N LYS A 99 17.74 6.91 8.51
CA LYS A 99 18.06 6.38 9.85
C LYS A 99 18.37 7.46 10.89
N ASP A 100 18.95 8.56 10.46
CA ASP A 100 19.38 9.65 11.37
C ASP A 100 18.19 10.46 11.91
N THR A 101 17.00 10.31 11.35
CA THR A 101 15.76 10.97 11.80
C THR A 101 14.80 10.05 12.55
N LYS A 102 15.27 8.90 13.03
CA LYS A 102 14.46 7.85 13.66
C LYS A 102 13.45 8.40 14.68
N ASP A 103 13.88 9.20 15.65
CA ASP A 103 13.00 9.67 16.72
C ASP A 103 11.91 10.61 16.17
N LYS A 104 12.26 11.46 15.20
CA LYS A 104 11.30 12.33 14.51
C LYS A 104 10.30 11.54 13.68
N GLN A 105 10.74 10.46 13.01
CA GLN A 105 9.84 9.58 12.28
C GLN A 105 8.84 8.91 13.22
N ILE A 106 9.27 8.45 14.38
CA ILE A 106 8.39 7.82 15.39
C ILE A 106 7.34 8.83 15.86
N GLU A 107 7.74 10.04 16.21
CA GLU A 107 6.83 11.11 16.64
C GLU A 107 5.80 11.44 15.55
N LEU A 108 6.28 11.64 14.31
CA LEU A 108 5.44 11.94 13.16
C LEU A 108 4.46 10.79 12.84
N PHE A 109 4.91 9.54 12.94
CA PHE A 109 4.08 8.37 12.72
C PHE A 109 2.95 8.27 13.74
N ILE A 110 3.25 8.44 15.05
CA ILE A 110 2.26 8.42 16.12
C ILE A 110 1.25 9.57 15.94
N ARG A 111 1.71 10.79 15.65
CA ARG A 111 0.85 11.95 15.39
C ARG A 111 -0.16 11.68 14.26
N GLN A 112 0.27 11.02 13.19
CA GLN A 112 -0.60 10.69 12.08
C GLN A 112 -1.57 9.53 12.38
N ILE A 113 -1.17 8.55 13.18
CA ILE A 113 -2.07 7.49 13.68
C ILE A 113 -3.20 8.12 14.54
N GLU A 114 -2.87 9.07 15.40
CA GLU A 114 -3.88 9.75 16.23
C GLU A 114 -4.88 10.53 15.37
N ILE A 115 -4.41 11.19 14.30
CA ILE A 115 -5.28 11.86 13.32
C ILE A 115 -6.18 10.85 12.60
N ALA A 116 -5.60 9.73 12.15
CA ALA A 116 -6.36 8.66 11.49
C ALA A 116 -7.49 8.13 12.38
N ASN A 117 -7.22 7.91 13.65
CA ASN A 117 -8.21 7.49 14.63
C ASN A 117 -9.31 8.54 14.84
N LYS A 118 -8.96 9.84 14.93
CA LYS A 118 -9.94 10.93 15.04
C LYS A 118 -10.84 11.01 13.81
N LEU A 119 -10.28 10.81 12.64
CA LEU A 119 -11.00 10.85 11.36
C LEU A 119 -11.70 9.52 11.02
N ASN A 120 -11.52 8.49 11.85
CA ASN A 120 -12.00 7.12 11.60
C ASN A 120 -11.55 6.60 10.23
N LYS A 121 -10.30 6.84 9.84
CA LYS A 121 -9.74 6.43 8.55
C LYS A 121 -8.71 5.32 8.69
N PRO A 122 -8.66 4.37 7.73
CA PRO A 122 -7.62 3.36 7.70
C PRO A 122 -6.26 3.98 7.33
N VAL A 123 -5.21 3.29 7.74
CA VAL A 123 -3.82 3.70 7.55
C VAL A 123 -3.09 2.75 6.61
N ILE A 124 -2.29 3.30 5.69
CA ILE A 124 -1.35 2.55 4.86
C ILE A 124 0.05 2.78 5.45
N ILE A 125 0.65 1.69 5.93
CA ILE A 125 1.88 1.74 6.72
C ILE A 125 3.09 1.31 5.91
N HIS A 126 4.07 2.21 5.82
CA HIS A 126 5.43 1.95 5.37
C HIS A 126 6.31 1.46 6.52
N ALA A 127 7.08 0.38 6.29
CA ALA A 127 8.04 -0.10 7.28
C ALA A 127 9.27 -0.73 6.61
N ARG A 128 10.34 0.03 6.48
CA ARG A 128 11.58 -0.44 5.86
C ARG A 128 12.71 -0.48 6.87
N GLU A 129 13.25 -1.69 7.14
CA GLU A 129 14.24 -1.96 8.20
C GLU A 129 13.79 -1.48 9.59
N ALA A 130 12.47 -1.36 9.80
CA ALA A 130 11.84 -0.75 10.96
C ALA A 130 10.67 -1.57 11.55
N LEU A 131 10.42 -2.79 11.07
CA LEU A 131 9.24 -3.59 11.42
C LEU A 131 9.08 -3.84 12.93
N GLY A 132 10.19 -3.97 13.68
CA GLY A 132 10.14 -4.17 15.13
C GLY A 132 9.59 -2.94 15.87
N ASP A 133 10.07 -1.75 15.53
CA ASP A 133 9.58 -0.49 16.12
C ASP A 133 8.15 -0.20 15.65
N THR A 134 7.85 -0.45 14.37
CA THR A 134 6.49 -0.37 13.83
C THR A 134 5.51 -1.24 14.62
N TYR A 135 5.88 -2.50 14.91
CA TYR A 135 5.05 -3.39 15.73
C TYR A 135 4.81 -2.82 17.14
N ASN A 136 5.88 -2.35 17.80
CA ASN A 136 5.78 -1.81 19.15
C ASN A 136 4.90 -0.55 19.22
N ILE A 137 5.00 0.32 18.21
CA ILE A 137 4.17 1.52 18.10
C ILE A 137 2.71 1.14 17.89
N LEU A 138 2.42 0.27 16.93
CA LEU A 138 1.05 -0.14 16.61
C LEU A 138 0.37 -0.92 17.74
N LYS A 139 1.15 -1.59 18.59
CA LYS A 139 0.63 -2.24 19.80
C LYS A 139 0.19 -1.23 20.87
N GLN A 140 0.85 -0.07 20.94
CA GLN A 140 0.56 1.01 21.89
C GLN A 140 -0.45 2.02 21.32
N HIS A 141 -0.42 2.24 20.03
CA HIS A 141 -1.28 3.18 19.30
C HIS A 141 -2.06 2.41 18.21
N PRO A 142 -3.08 1.61 18.59
CA PRO A 142 -3.82 0.80 17.63
C PRO A 142 -4.63 1.66 16.66
N CYS A 143 -4.69 1.22 15.40
CA CYS A 143 -5.48 1.82 14.34
C CYS A 143 -5.97 0.75 13.36
N LYS A 144 -6.85 1.07 12.44
CA LYS A 144 -7.25 0.20 11.35
C LYS A 144 -6.23 0.37 10.22
N ALA A 145 -5.47 -0.68 9.85
CA ALA A 145 -4.37 -0.50 8.90
C ALA A 145 -3.98 -1.72 8.08
N VAL A 146 -3.20 -1.44 7.02
CA VAL A 146 -2.43 -2.42 6.25
C VAL A 146 -0.94 -2.07 6.29
N LEU A 147 -0.10 -3.07 6.48
CA LEU A 147 1.34 -2.95 6.20
C LEU A 147 1.52 -3.20 4.70
N HIS A 148 1.84 -2.14 3.95
CA HIS A 148 2.07 -2.25 2.52
C HIS A 148 3.44 -2.88 2.23
N CYS A 149 3.57 -3.49 1.07
CA CYS A 149 4.81 -4.09 0.56
C CYS A 149 5.59 -4.90 1.61
N TYR A 150 4.86 -5.72 2.38
CA TYR A 150 5.43 -6.39 3.55
C TYR A 150 6.62 -7.29 3.16
N SER A 151 7.75 -7.05 3.80
CA SER A 151 9.02 -7.75 3.53
C SER A 151 9.59 -8.50 4.75
N GLY A 152 8.85 -8.55 5.85
CA GLY A 152 9.27 -9.23 7.08
C GLY A 152 9.02 -10.73 7.09
N SER A 153 9.37 -11.37 8.21
CA SER A 153 9.16 -12.81 8.42
C SER A 153 7.68 -13.15 8.60
N TYR A 154 7.34 -14.41 8.36
CA TYR A 154 5.99 -14.92 8.62
C TYR A 154 5.62 -14.85 10.10
N GLU A 155 6.56 -15.11 11.02
CA GLU A 155 6.34 -15.01 12.46
C GLU A 155 5.88 -13.61 12.85
N LEU A 156 6.54 -12.58 12.34
CA LEU A 156 6.16 -11.21 12.66
C LEU A 156 4.85 -10.80 11.96
N ALA A 157 4.59 -11.27 10.74
CA ALA A 157 3.29 -11.08 10.07
C ALA A 157 2.13 -11.63 10.93
N LYS A 158 2.29 -12.81 11.54
CA LYS A 158 1.29 -13.36 12.47
C LYS A 158 1.02 -12.44 13.66
N GLU A 159 2.05 -11.81 14.20
CA GLU A 159 1.87 -10.88 15.34
C GLU A 159 1.09 -9.63 14.91
N PHE A 160 1.37 -9.05 13.76
CA PHE A 160 0.56 -7.95 13.19
C PHE A 160 -0.90 -8.38 12.95
N ILE A 161 -1.11 -9.58 12.41
CA ILE A 161 -2.46 -10.11 12.15
C ILE A 161 -3.25 -10.33 13.46
N LYS A 162 -2.61 -10.78 14.55
CA LYS A 162 -3.24 -10.89 15.87
C LYS A 162 -3.71 -9.52 16.41
N LEU A 163 -3.02 -8.44 16.05
CA LEU A 163 -3.44 -7.09 16.36
C LEU A 163 -4.55 -6.56 15.42
N GLY A 164 -4.96 -7.34 14.41
CA GLY A 164 -6.05 -7.00 13.49
C GLY A 164 -5.61 -6.45 12.15
N TYR A 165 -4.32 -6.22 11.92
CA TYR A 165 -3.79 -5.61 10.71
C TYR A 165 -3.89 -6.51 9.48
N TYR A 166 -3.96 -5.87 8.31
CA TYR A 166 -3.81 -6.50 7.01
C TYR A 166 -2.34 -6.48 6.58
N ILE A 167 -1.98 -7.44 5.73
CA ILE A 167 -0.66 -7.55 5.11
C ILE A 167 -0.84 -7.47 3.60
N SER A 168 -0.16 -6.54 2.95
CA SER A 168 -0.17 -6.44 1.49
C SER A 168 1.11 -7.00 0.89
N ILE A 169 0.97 -7.76 -0.19
CA ILE A 169 2.05 -8.42 -0.90
C ILE A 169 2.15 -7.87 -2.32
N GLY A 170 3.34 -7.37 -2.65
CA GLY A 170 3.65 -6.81 -3.96
C GLY A 170 4.48 -7.73 -4.88
N GLY A 171 4.95 -7.15 -5.98
CA GLY A 171 5.74 -7.81 -7.03
C GLY A 171 6.92 -8.69 -6.57
N PRO A 172 7.62 -8.37 -5.45
CA PRO A 172 8.72 -9.19 -4.94
C PRO A 172 8.38 -10.66 -4.70
N VAL A 173 7.13 -11.04 -4.45
CA VAL A 173 6.70 -12.44 -4.32
C VAL A 173 7.01 -13.28 -5.57
N THR A 174 7.17 -12.64 -6.73
CA THR A 174 7.48 -13.30 -8.01
C THR A 174 8.98 -13.48 -8.24
N PHE A 175 9.84 -12.89 -7.38
CA PHE A 175 11.28 -12.90 -7.62
C PHE A 175 11.90 -14.25 -7.29
N LYS A 176 12.96 -14.61 -8.04
CA LYS A 176 13.62 -15.92 -7.89
C LYS A 176 14.11 -16.20 -6.46
N ASN A 177 14.50 -15.16 -5.73
CA ASN A 177 15.08 -15.27 -4.38
C ASN A 177 14.11 -14.82 -3.27
N ALA A 178 12.82 -14.72 -3.58
CA ALA A 178 11.79 -14.30 -2.62
C ALA A 178 11.51 -15.43 -1.61
N LYS A 179 12.17 -15.43 -0.47
CA LYS A 179 11.89 -16.40 0.61
C LYS A 179 10.75 -15.92 1.50
N GLU A 180 10.97 -14.83 2.19
CA GLU A 180 10.00 -14.25 3.15
C GLU A 180 8.66 -13.89 2.48
N PRO A 181 8.62 -13.15 1.34
CA PRO A 181 7.34 -12.84 0.69
C PRO A 181 6.57 -14.09 0.26
N LEU A 182 7.25 -15.16 -0.19
CA LEU A 182 6.60 -16.42 -0.56
C LEU A 182 6.05 -17.15 0.67
N GLU A 183 6.79 -17.19 1.78
CA GLU A 183 6.35 -17.84 3.01
C GLU A 183 5.15 -17.10 3.61
N VAL A 184 5.21 -15.78 3.69
CA VAL A 184 4.11 -14.93 4.15
C VAL A 184 2.89 -15.12 3.25
N ALA A 185 3.04 -14.95 1.93
CA ALA A 185 1.95 -15.09 0.97
C ALA A 185 1.28 -16.46 0.99
N ARG A 186 2.02 -17.52 1.30
CA ARG A 186 1.50 -18.90 1.41
C ARG A 186 0.68 -19.10 2.66
N ASN A 187 1.11 -18.56 3.82
CA ASN A 187 0.69 -19.06 5.11
C ASN A 187 -0.22 -18.10 5.92
N ILE A 188 -0.26 -16.80 5.62
CA ILE A 188 -1.17 -15.90 6.34
C ILE A 188 -2.63 -16.19 6.01
N PRO A 189 -3.58 -15.92 6.94
CA PRO A 189 -5.01 -16.01 6.63
C PRO A 189 -5.38 -15.22 5.39
N LEU A 190 -6.15 -15.82 4.48
CA LEU A 190 -6.51 -15.17 3.22
C LEU A 190 -7.37 -13.91 3.43
N ASP A 191 -8.16 -13.88 4.50
CA ASP A 191 -8.99 -12.75 4.92
C ASP A 191 -8.19 -11.58 5.54
N LYS A 192 -6.86 -11.71 5.61
CA LYS A 192 -5.91 -10.67 6.06
C LYS A 192 -4.91 -10.28 4.97
N LEU A 193 -5.05 -10.82 3.77
CA LEU A 193 -4.16 -10.56 2.64
C LEU A 193 -4.73 -9.48 1.74
N LEU A 194 -3.89 -8.54 1.31
CA LEU A 194 -4.08 -7.66 0.17
C LEU A 194 -2.97 -7.86 -0.87
N ILE A 195 -3.19 -7.37 -2.07
CA ILE A 195 -2.22 -7.40 -3.17
C ILE A 195 -2.03 -6.00 -3.75
N GLU A 196 -0.83 -5.72 -4.18
CA GLU A 196 -0.45 -4.42 -4.69
C GLU A 196 0.65 -4.49 -5.75
N THR A 197 0.92 -3.35 -6.39
CA THR A 197 2.09 -3.22 -7.27
C THR A 197 3.22 -2.43 -6.65
N ASP A 198 2.93 -1.42 -5.85
CA ASP A 198 3.87 -0.36 -5.44
C ASP A 198 4.49 0.33 -6.68
N SER A 199 3.72 0.42 -7.76
CA SER A 199 4.18 1.01 -9.02
C SER A 199 4.45 2.52 -8.87
N PRO A 200 5.53 3.04 -9.46
CA PRO A 200 6.36 2.52 -10.56
C PRO A 200 7.47 1.54 -10.17
N TYR A 201 7.56 1.15 -8.89
CA TYR A 201 8.63 0.33 -8.33
C TYR A 201 8.31 -1.17 -8.38
N LEU A 202 9.29 -2.01 -8.03
CA LEU A 202 9.16 -3.43 -7.68
C LEU A 202 8.45 -4.31 -8.73
N THR A 203 8.66 -4.02 -10.01
CA THR A 203 8.02 -4.71 -11.15
C THR A 203 8.14 -6.23 -11.05
N PRO A 204 7.01 -6.97 -11.08
CA PRO A 204 7.02 -8.43 -11.00
C PRO A 204 7.62 -9.11 -12.23
N VAL A 205 8.01 -10.37 -12.07
CA VAL A 205 8.30 -11.26 -13.21
C VAL A 205 6.98 -11.49 -13.97
N PRO A 206 6.95 -11.45 -15.35
CA PRO A 206 8.12 -11.42 -16.25
C PRO A 206 8.62 -10.01 -16.62
N ASN A 207 8.04 -8.94 -16.07
CA ASN A 207 8.29 -7.57 -16.52
C ASN A 207 9.46 -6.88 -15.80
N ARG A 208 10.27 -7.61 -15.01
CA ARG A 208 11.43 -7.08 -14.29
C ARG A 208 12.31 -6.18 -15.15
N GLY A 209 12.77 -5.05 -14.55
CA GLY A 209 13.64 -4.08 -15.24
C GLY A 209 12.89 -3.03 -16.09
N LYS A 210 11.56 -3.13 -16.19
CA LYS A 210 10.72 -2.08 -16.78
C LYS A 210 10.07 -1.25 -15.65
N ARG A 211 9.55 -0.05 -15.96
CA ARG A 211 8.67 0.68 -15.05
C ARG A 211 7.46 -0.19 -14.73
N ASN A 212 7.14 -0.31 -13.45
CA ASN A 212 5.94 -1.03 -13.03
C ASN A 212 4.68 -0.23 -13.33
N GLU A 213 3.52 -0.88 -13.33
CA GLU A 213 2.21 -0.25 -13.49
C GLU A 213 1.13 -1.11 -12.80
N PRO A 214 -0.03 -0.54 -12.41
CA PRO A 214 -1.08 -1.26 -11.69
C PRO A 214 -1.58 -2.52 -12.41
N SER A 215 -1.55 -2.55 -13.74
CA SER A 215 -1.93 -3.73 -14.52
C SER A 215 -1.08 -4.97 -14.21
N ASN A 216 0.13 -4.78 -13.66
CA ASN A 216 1.02 -5.86 -13.28
C ASN A 216 0.62 -6.59 -11.98
N VAL A 217 -0.34 -6.08 -11.20
CA VAL A 217 -0.85 -6.78 -10.00
C VAL A 217 -1.36 -8.19 -10.31
N VAL A 218 -1.77 -8.44 -11.54
CA VAL A 218 -2.21 -9.75 -11.99
C VAL A 218 -1.11 -10.83 -11.88
N TYR A 219 0.16 -10.45 -12.00
CA TYR A 219 1.28 -11.39 -11.85
C TYR A 219 1.53 -11.73 -10.38
N THR A 220 1.41 -10.75 -9.49
CA THR A 220 1.42 -10.96 -8.03
C THR A 220 0.30 -11.90 -7.62
N ALA A 221 -0.93 -11.62 -8.05
CA ALA A 221 -2.10 -12.46 -7.77
C ALA A 221 -1.91 -13.90 -8.29
N LYS A 222 -1.51 -14.06 -9.55
CA LYS A 222 -1.27 -15.40 -10.15
C LYS A 222 -0.24 -16.20 -9.38
N LYS A 223 0.86 -15.54 -8.93
CA LYS A 223 1.87 -16.21 -8.12
C LYS A 223 1.31 -16.67 -6.77
N ILE A 224 0.50 -15.86 -6.12
CA ILE A 224 -0.12 -16.21 -4.85
C ILE A 224 -1.13 -17.35 -5.02
N MET A 225 -1.98 -17.31 -6.05
CA MET A 225 -2.91 -18.39 -6.37
C MET A 225 -2.18 -19.71 -6.64
N GLU A 226 -1.08 -19.68 -7.40
CA GLU A 226 -0.23 -20.85 -7.67
C GLU A 226 0.29 -21.48 -6.38
N ILE A 227 0.89 -20.70 -5.48
CA ILE A 227 1.51 -21.23 -4.25
C ILE A 227 0.51 -21.65 -3.18
N ARG A 228 -0.74 -21.20 -3.27
CA ARG A 228 -1.85 -21.56 -2.38
C ARG A 228 -2.78 -22.62 -2.95
N GLU A 229 -2.61 -22.98 -4.21
CA GLU A 229 -3.46 -23.93 -4.95
C GLU A 229 -4.96 -23.56 -4.87
N ILE A 230 -5.26 -22.25 -5.02
CA ILE A 230 -6.63 -21.73 -5.00
C ILE A 230 -7.04 -21.18 -6.37
N ASP A 231 -8.34 -21.28 -6.67
CA ASP A 231 -8.89 -20.76 -7.91
C ASP A 231 -8.98 -19.22 -7.91
N GLU A 232 -9.01 -18.67 -9.13
CA GLU A 232 -9.04 -17.21 -9.33
C GLU A 232 -10.30 -16.58 -8.73
N ALA A 233 -11.45 -17.25 -8.84
CA ALA A 233 -12.71 -16.72 -8.39
C ALA A 233 -12.76 -16.53 -6.87
N GLY A 234 -12.40 -17.58 -6.14
CA GLY A 234 -12.33 -17.55 -4.67
C GLY A 234 -11.28 -16.57 -4.15
N PHE A 235 -10.11 -16.52 -4.83
CA PHE A 235 -9.06 -15.57 -4.47
C PHE A 235 -9.53 -14.12 -4.63
N LEU A 236 -10.00 -13.74 -5.82
CA LEU A 236 -10.40 -12.36 -6.11
C LEU A 236 -11.60 -11.92 -5.27
N ASP A 237 -12.56 -12.81 -5.01
CA ASP A 237 -13.67 -12.52 -4.11
C ASP A 237 -13.18 -12.15 -2.71
N GLN A 238 -12.26 -12.93 -2.14
CA GLN A 238 -11.73 -12.65 -0.80
C GLN A 238 -10.87 -11.38 -0.78
N ILE A 239 -10.00 -11.15 -1.77
CA ILE A 239 -9.17 -9.94 -1.82
C ILE A 239 -10.03 -8.67 -1.95
N ASN A 240 -11.08 -8.70 -2.77
CA ASN A 240 -12.02 -7.57 -2.87
C ASN A 240 -12.75 -7.34 -1.55
N LYS A 241 -13.21 -8.40 -0.87
CA LYS A 241 -13.81 -8.27 0.48
C LYS A 241 -12.85 -7.66 1.50
N ASN A 242 -11.58 -8.07 1.47
CA ASN A 242 -10.57 -7.52 2.37
C ASN A 242 -10.35 -6.03 2.13
N TYR A 243 -10.28 -5.63 0.86
CA TYR A 243 -10.16 -4.23 0.46
C TYR A 243 -11.37 -3.40 0.94
N ASP A 244 -12.59 -3.92 0.73
CA ASP A 244 -13.81 -3.27 1.19
C ASP A 244 -13.87 -3.18 2.72
N ASN A 245 -13.52 -4.26 3.43
CA ASN A 245 -13.49 -4.27 4.89
C ASN A 245 -12.48 -3.27 5.46
N LEU A 246 -11.37 -3.03 4.76
CA LEU A 246 -10.37 -2.07 5.21
C LEU A 246 -10.73 -0.63 4.82
N PHE A 247 -11.12 -0.37 3.58
CA PHE A 247 -11.21 0.97 3.01
C PHE A 247 -12.62 1.52 2.81
N ASN A 248 -13.68 0.73 3.02
CA ASN A 248 -15.03 1.25 3.06
C ASN A 248 -15.40 1.54 4.52
N ILE A 249 -15.65 2.81 4.79
CA ILE A 249 -15.99 3.34 6.13
C ILE A 249 -17.47 3.76 6.11
#